data_6e657bb326971cb052d063eea85778ca
#
_entry.id   6e657bb326971cb052d063eea85778ca
#
_cell.length_a   1.000
_cell.length_b   1.000
_cell.length_c   1.000
_cell.angle_alpha   90.00
_cell.angle_beta   90.00
_cell.angle_gamma   90.00
#
_symmetry.space_group_name_H-M   'P 1'
#
loop_
_entity.id
_entity.type
_entity.pdbx_description
1 polymer ?
#
loop_
_entity_poly.entity_id
_entity_poly.type
_entity_poly.pdbx_seq_one_letter_code
_entity_poly.pdbx_strand_id
1 'polypeptide(L)'
;MTNSWVDIRNANIVLSMGGNSAEAHPVGFRWVMQAKERSDAILISIDPRYNRTTAVADYHAWIRTGTDIVFLGGLISYLIENDRYAHEYVLHYTDALPPHELPIVVT
;
A
#
# COMPACT_ATOMS: atom_id res chain seq x y z
N MET A 1 5.18 -10.47 9.41
CA MET A 1 3.81 -10.09 9.04
C MET A 1 3.18 -9.39 10.23
N THR A 2 2.69 -8.19 10.05
CA THR A 2 2.21 -7.35 11.15
C THR A 2 0.80 -7.75 11.59
N ASN A 3 -0.08 -8.12 10.63
CA ASN A 3 -1.45 -8.53 10.88
C ASN A 3 -1.74 -9.94 10.37
N SER A 4 -2.86 -10.49 10.80
CA SER A 4 -3.36 -11.77 10.27
C SER A 4 -3.88 -11.59 8.84
N TRP A 5 -3.70 -12.59 7.99
CA TRP A 5 -4.28 -12.61 6.63
C TRP A 5 -5.81 -12.43 6.64
N VAL A 6 -6.47 -12.95 7.65
CA VAL A 6 -7.93 -12.84 7.80
C VAL A 6 -8.39 -11.39 7.91
N ASP A 7 -7.54 -10.51 8.42
CA ASP A 7 -7.85 -9.10 8.62
C ASP A 7 -7.91 -8.30 7.31
N ILE A 8 -7.31 -8.82 6.25
CA ILE A 8 -7.39 -8.21 4.90
C ILE A 8 -8.86 -8.02 4.46
N ARG A 9 -9.77 -8.90 4.88
CA ARG A 9 -11.20 -8.78 4.56
C ARG A 9 -11.85 -7.49 5.05
N ASN A 10 -11.23 -6.79 6.00
CA ASN A 10 -11.72 -5.53 6.57
C ASN A 10 -11.06 -4.31 5.91
N ALA A 11 -10.18 -4.51 4.93
CA ALA A 11 -9.53 -3.43 4.22
C ALA A 11 -10.48 -2.74 3.23
N ASN A 12 -10.36 -1.43 3.10
CA ASN A 12 -11.04 -0.66 2.05
C ASN A 12 -10.17 -0.54 0.79
N ILE A 13 -8.86 -0.61 0.95
CA ILE A 13 -7.89 -0.58 -0.15
C ILE A 13 -6.84 -1.66 0.10
N VAL A 14 -6.54 -2.42 -0.94
CA VAL A 14 -5.46 -3.41 -0.95
C VAL A 14 -4.47 -3.03 -2.03
N LEU A 15 -3.22 -2.79 -1.64
CA LEU A 15 -2.12 -2.52 -2.55
C LEU A 15 -1.27 -3.77 -2.71
N SER A 16 -1.26 -4.34 -3.91
CA SER A 16 -0.40 -5.47 -4.28
C SER A 16 0.73 -4.98 -5.15
N MET A 17 1.95 -5.02 -4.65
CA MET A 17 3.13 -4.50 -5.35
C MET A 17 4.17 -5.60 -5.55
N GLY A 18 4.53 -5.85 -6.81
CA GLY A 18 5.56 -6.81 -7.21
C GLY A 18 5.23 -8.27 -6.92
N GLY A 19 4.00 -8.58 -6.49
CA GLY A 19 3.58 -9.92 -6.09
C GLY A 19 2.37 -10.42 -6.89
N ASN A 20 2.45 -11.65 -7.37
CA ASN A 20 1.31 -12.35 -7.96
C ASN A 20 0.58 -13.18 -6.88
N SER A 21 -0.03 -12.50 -5.92
CA SER A 21 -0.63 -13.13 -4.73
C SER A 21 -1.80 -14.07 -5.08
N ALA A 22 -2.51 -13.81 -6.17
CA ALA A 22 -3.58 -14.70 -6.64
C ALA A 22 -3.05 -16.09 -7.05
N GLU A 23 -1.79 -16.19 -7.42
CA GLU A 23 -1.14 -17.43 -7.85
C GLU A 23 -0.20 -17.99 -6.77
N ALA A 24 0.60 -17.13 -6.15
CA ALA A 24 1.58 -17.54 -5.13
C ALA A 24 0.93 -17.85 -3.77
N HIS A 25 -0.18 -17.19 -3.43
CA HIS A 25 -0.88 -17.33 -2.15
C HIS A 25 -2.40 -17.42 -2.33
N PRO A 26 -2.92 -18.40 -3.07
CA PRO A 26 -4.33 -18.45 -3.47
C PRO A 26 -5.29 -18.52 -2.27
N VAL A 27 -4.90 -19.18 -1.19
CA VAL A 27 -5.70 -19.26 0.05
C VAL A 27 -5.76 -17.91 0.75
N GLY A 28 -4.64 -17.20 0.84
CA GLY A 28 -4.58 -15.84 1.39
C GLY A 28 -5.32 -14.83 0.53
N PHE A 29 -5.25 -14.98 -0.79
CA PHE A 29 -5.90 -14.08 -1.73
C PHE A 29 -7.44 -14.13 -1.66
N ARG A 30 -8.03 -15.19 -1.13
CA ARG A 30 -9.47 -15.27 -0.83
C ARG A 30 -9.94 -14.13 0.07
N TRP A 31 -9.10 -13.67 1.00
CA TRP A 31 -9.46 -12.56 1.89
C TRP A 31 -9.51 -11.23 1.14
N VAL A 32 -8.68 -11.06 0.11
CA VAL A 32 -8.74 -9.89 -0.78
C VAL A 32 -10.05 -9.91 -1.57
N MET A 33 -10.42 -11.06 -2.13
CA MET A 33 -11.70 -11.19 -2.86
C MET A 33 -12.89 -10.96 -1.93
N GLN A 34 -12.81 -11.44 -0.70
CA GLN A 34 -13.86 -11.20 0.30
C GLN A 34 -13.98 -9.72 0.70
N ALA A 35 -12.87 -8.97 0.76
CA ALA A 35 -12.90 -7.53 0.96
C ALA A 35 -13.62 -6.82 -0.19
N LYS A 36 -13.36 -7.22 -1.42
CA LYS A 36 -14.05 -6.67 -2.62
C LYS A 36 -15.55 -6.95 -2.58
N GLU A 37 -15.96 -8.15 -2.20
CA GLU A 37 -17.38 -8.54 -2.14
C GLU A 37 -18.16 -7.85 -1.02
N ARG A 38 -17.51 -7.61 0.15
CA ARG A 38 -18.19 -7.12 1.37
C ARG A 38 -18.15 -5.61 1.53
N SER A 39 -17.05 -4.99 1.13
CA SER A 39 -16.73 -3.60 1.45
C SER A 39 -16.45 -2.77 0.21
N ASP A 40 -16.67 -3.31 -1.01
CA ASP A 40 -16.28 -2.68 -2.26
C ASP A 40 -14.80 -2.24 -2.24
N ALA A 41 -13.94 -3.04 -1.60
CA ALA A 41 -12.54 -2.73 -1.45
C ALA A 41 -11.85 -2.62 -2.81
N ILE A 42 -11.05 -1.59 -2.97
CA ILE A 42 -10.29 -1.33 -4.19
C ILE A 42 -8.98 -2.13 -4.15
N LEU A 43 -8.76 -2.98 -5.14
CA LEU A 43 -7.48 -3.67 -5.34
C LEU A 43 -6.65 -2.92 -6.38
N ILE A 44 -5.49 -2.44 -5.96
CA ILE A 44 -4.51 -1.79 -6.84
C ILE A 44 -3.33 -2.74 -7.03
N SER A 45 -3.05 -3.11 -8.28
CA SER A 45 -1.90 -3.93 -8.65
C SER A 45 -0.81 -3.07 -9.26
N ILE A 46 0.38 -3.12 -8.69
CA ILE A 46 1.57 -2.42 -9.19
C ILE A 46 2.60 -3.47 -9.56
N ASP A 47 2.80 -3.68 -10.84
CA ASP A 47 3.66 -4.75 -11.33
C ASP A 47 4.18 -4.40 -12.74
N PRO A 48 5.43 -4.70 -13.07
CA PRO A 48 5.95 -4.55 -14.43
C PRO A 48 5.33 -5.54 -15.42
N ARG A 49 4.58 -6.54 -14.93
CA ARG A 49 3.96 -7.58 -15.73
C ARG A 49 2.48 -7.75 -15.39
N TYR A 50 1.66 -7.91 -16.41
CA TYR A 50 0.27 -8.32 -16.21
C TYR A 50 0.21 -9.76 -15.72
N ASN A 51 -0.42 -10.00 -14.58
CA ASN A 51 -0.50 -11.31 -13.93
C ASN A 51 -1.93 -11.60 -13.42
N ARG A 52 -2.13 -12.74 -12.75
CA ARG A 52 -3.47 -13.13 -12.25
C ARG A 52 -4.02 -12.21 -11.19
N THR A 53 -3.18 -11.61 -10.35
CA THR A 53 -3.61 -10.59 -9.39
C THR A 53 -4.08 -9.34 -10.12
N THR A 54 -3.34 -8.92 -11.15
CA THR A 54 -3.69 -7.79 -12.00
C THR A 54 -5.02 -8.01 -12.73
N ALA A 55 -5.29 -9.23 -13.17
CA ALA A 55 -6.51 -9.56 -13.90
C ALA A 55 -7.81 -9.31 -13.10
N VAL A 56 -7.74 -9.28 -11.77
CA VAL A 56 -8.88 -9.01 -10.87
C VAL A 56 -8.74 -7.70 -10.11
N ALA A 57 -7.69 -6.92 -10.40
CA ALA A 57 -7.47 -5.61 -9.82
C ALA A 57 -8.38 -4.57 -10.49
N ASP A 58 -8.77 -3.56 -9.71
CA ASP A 58 -9.54 -2.42 -10.20
C ASP A 58 -8.65 -1.42 -10.91
N TYR A 59 -7.41 -1.29 -10.44
CA TYR A 59 -6.38 -0.45 -11.05
C TYR A 59 -5.07 -1.21 -11.22
N HIS A 60 -4.43 -0.99 -12.35
CA HIS A 60 -3.10 -1.51 -12.63
C HIS A 60 -2.14 -0.38 -12.98
N ALA A 61 -1.06 -0.27 -12.23
CA ALA A 61 0.04 0.65 -12.51
C ALA A 61 1.25 -0.13 -13.02
N TRP A 62 1.62 0.13 -14.26
CA TRP A 62 2.84 -0.38 -14.86
C TRP A 62 4.03 0.38 -14.30
N ILE A 63 4.95 -0.34 -13.67
CA ILE A 63 6.21 0.25 -13.23
C ILE A 63 7.38 -0.39 -13.98
N ARG A 64 8.44 0.35 -14.15
CA ARG A 64 9.70 -0.19 -14.65
C ARG A 64 10.35 -1.01 -13.53
N THR A 65 10.86 -2.19 -13.86
CA THR A 65 11.62 -3.01 -12.90
C THR A 65 12.73 -2.20 -12.24
N GLY A 66 12.81 -2.24 -10.91
CA GLY A 66 13.79 -1.49 -10.11
C GLY A 66 13.39 -0.05 -9.77
N THR A 67 12.15 0.37 -10.07
CA THR A 67 11.66 1.72 -9.72
C THR A 67 10.68 1.74 -8.55
N ASP A 68 10.61 0.67 -7.78
CA ASP A 68 9.73 0.54 -6.61
C ASP A 68 9.96 1.66 -5.61
N ILE A 69 11.24 1.96 -5.32
CA ILE A 69 11.62 3.04 -4.39
C ILE A 69 11.13 4.40 -4.90
N VAL A 70 11.19 4.65 -6.20
CA VAL A 70 10.74 5.91 -6.80
C VAL A 70 9.22 6.04 -6.67
N PHE A 71 8.50 4.96 -6.93
CA PHE A 71 7.04 4.93 -6.80
C PHE A 71 6.61 5.17 -5.34
N LEU A 72 7.18 4.43 -4.39
CA LEU A 72 6.87 4.57 -2.98
C LEU A 72 7.31 5.93 -2.43
N GLY A 73 8.47 6.43 -2.84
CA GLY A 73 8.93 7.77 -2.49
C GLY A 73 7.98 8.86 -2.97
N GLY A 74 7.49 8.75 -4.19
CA GLY A 74 6.48 9.67 -4.72
C GLY A 74 5.16 9.62 -3.96
N LEU A 75 4.72 8.43 -3.56
CA LEU A 75 3.52 8.26 -2.73
C LEU A 75 3.70 8.91 -1.35
N ILE A 76 4.83 8.66 -0.71
CA ILE A 76 5.14 9.25 0.61
C ILE A 76 5.23 10.78 0.52
N SER A 77 5.92 11.30 -0.50
CA SER A 77 6.01 12.74 -0.74
C SER A 77 4.63 13.38 -0.89
N TYR A 78 3.77 12.76 -1.71
CA TYR A 78 2.39 13.22 -1.88
C TYR A 78 1.60 13.22 -0.56
N LEU A 79 1.75 12.18 0.26
CA LEU A 79 1.06 12.09 1.55
C LEU A 79 1.52 13.18 2.53
N ILE A 80 2.83 13.46 2.56
CA ILE A 80 3.41 14.49 3.43
C ILE A 80 3.01 15.89 2.95
N GLU A 81 3.17 16.19 1.66
CA GLU A 81 2.86 17.50 1.08
C GLU A 81 1.37 17.89 1.23
N ASN A 82 0.49 16.90 1.21
CA ASN A 82 -0.96 17.10 1.33
C ASN A 82 -1.51 16.81 2.73
N ASP A 83 -0.64 16.57 3.70
CA ASP A 83 -1.00 16.29 5.10
C ASP A 83 -2.00 15.13 5.24
N ARG A 84 -1.79 14.06 4.45
CA ARG A 84 -2.69 12.89 4.35
C ARG A 84 -2.14 11.63 5.01
N TYR A 85 -1.24 11.76 5.95
CA TYR A 85 -0.72 10.64 6.72
C TYR A 85 -1.42 10.50 8.08
N ALA A 86 -1.33 9.32 8.70
CA ALA A 86 -1.91 9.07 10.02
C ALA A 86 -1.02 9.67 11.11
N HIS A 87 -1.26 10.94 11.48
CA HIS A 87 -0.45 11.71 12.44
C HIS A 87 -0.22 10.97 13.75
N GLU A 88 -1.27 10.46 14.36
CA GLU A 88 -1.18 9.72 15.62
C GLU A 88 -0.31 8.48 15.50
N TYR A 89 -0.42 7.74 14.40
CA TYR A 89 0.41 6.57 14.14
C TYR A 89 1.88 6.95 13.94
N VAL A 90 2.14 7.99 13.16
CA VAL A 90 3.50 8.47 12.90
C VAL A 90 4.16 8.92 14.20
N LEU A 91 3.45 9.70 15.02
CA LEU A 91 3.96 10.24 16.27
C LEU A 91 4.30 9.14 17.31
N HIS A 92 3.46 8.11 17.44
CA HIS A 92 3.59 7.13 18.51
C HIS A 92 4.33 5.85 18.12
N TYR A 93 4.41 5.53 16.82
CA TYR A 93 4.90 4.23 16.35
C TYR A 93 6.04 4.32 15.33
N THR A 94 6.50 5.51 15.01
CA THR A 94 7.65 5.71 14.12
C THR A 94 8.64 6.70 14.73
N ASP A 95 9.85 6.74 14.18
CA ASP A 95 10.88 7.74 14.48
C ASP A 95 10.84 8.94 13.53
N ALA A 96 9.82 9.02 12.67
CA ALA A 96 9.61 10.15 11.79
C ALA A 96 9.02 11.32 12.59
N LEU A 97 9.78 12.41 12.69
CA LEU A 97 9.29 13.64 13.27
C LEU A 97 8.39 14.39 12.29
N PRO A 98 7.20 14.87 12.72
CA PRO A 98 6.38 15.73 11.89
C PRO A 98 7.17 16.97 11.47
N PRO A 99 6.94 17.52 10.27
CA PRO A 99 7.71 18.66 9.75
C PRO A 99 7.75 19.90 10.64
N HIS A 100 6.73 20.08 11.48
CA HIS A 100 6.63 21.20 12.43
C HIS A 100 7.39 20.97 13.76
N GLU A 101 7.86 19.76 14.02
CA GLU A 101 8.64 19.39 15.20
C GLU A 101 10.13 19.18 14.89
N LEU A 102 10.54 19.32 13.63
CA LEU A 102 11.95 19.30 13.28
C LEU A 102 12.65 20.47 13.96
N PRO A 103 13.70 20.22 14.77
CA PRO A 103 14.49 21.32 15.34
C PRO A 103 15.06 22.12 14.17
N ILE A 104 14.77 23.43 14.16
CA ILE A 104 15.38 24.35 13.20
C ILE A 104 16.86 24.34 13.51
N VAL A 105 17.65 23.61 12.74
CA VAL A 105 19.10 23.71 12.77
C VAL A 105 19.45 25.04 12.10
N VAL A 106 19.55 26.09 12.91
CA VAL A 106 20.09 27.38 12.45
C VAL A 106 21.59 27.18 12.33
N THR A 107 22.06 27.02 11.10
CA THR A 107 23.49 27.11 10.77
C THR A 107 23.88 28.55 10.49
#